data_39489a2657585bf749a29f752c44f4c7
#
_entry.id   39489a2657585bf749a29f752c44f4c7
#
_cell.length_a   1.000
_cell.length_b   1.000
_cell.length_c   1.000
_cell.angle_alpha   90.00
_cell.angle_beta   90.00
_cell.angle_gamma   90.00
#
_symmetry.space_group_name_H-M   'P 1'
#
loop_
_entity.id
_entity.type
_entity.pdbx_description
1 polymer ?
#
loop_
_entity_poly.entity_id
_entity_poly.type
_entity_poly.pdbx_seq_one_letter_code
_entity_poly.pdbx_strand_id
1 'polypeptide(L)'
;MSSQLPIALAATFALIFSPNVSTAKAQQKSLTSEQKQVVDTVSTIFSAARADDVAKFDSVIALDFYIFDGGARFDGDTIMTFIKSQHAAGKRYEWNVTEPDVHISGNTAWLAYVNRGSITDTSGTVNQNWLESAFLEKQAGTWKIVFMHSTRVPAVPPESHGK
;
A
#
# COMPACT_ATOMS: atom_id res chain seq x y z
N MET A 1 -50.96 -71.24 1.95
CA MET A 1 -49.49 -71.34 1.96
C MET A 1 -48.99 -69.95 1.50
N SER A 2 -48.76 -69.04 2.47
CA SER A 2 -48.36 -67.67 2.20
C SER A 2 -46.88 -67.55 2.50
N SER A 3 -46.09 -67.26 1.48
CA SER A 3 -44.67 -67.01 1.59
C SER A 3 -44.46 -65.50 1.80
N GLN A 4 -43.94 -65.12 2.95
CA GLN A 4 -43.49 -63.73 3.21
C GLN A 4 -42.00 -63.59 2.90
N LEU A 5 -41.63 -62.71 2.04
CA LEU A 5 -40.25 -62.27 1.80
C LEU A 5 -39.83 -61.21 2.84
N PRO A 6 -38.60 -61.21 3.36
CA PRO A 6 -38.12 -60.18 4.25
C PRO A 6 -37.60 -58.95 3.47
N ILE A 7 -38.03 -57.76 3.92
CA ILE A 7 -37.56 -56.49 3.43
C ILE A 7 -36.19 -56.19 4.07
N ALA A 8 -35.15 -56.14 3.27
CA ALA A 8 -33.82 -55.72 3.70
C ALA A 8 -33.75 -54.17 3.75
N LEU A 9 -33.56 -53.63 4.96
CA LEU A 9 -33.37 -52.20 5.20
C LEU A 9 -31.89 -51.83 4.90
N ALA A 10 -31.65 -51.16 3.78
CA ALA A 10 -30.34 -50.64 3.44
C ALA A 10 -30.11 -49.29 4.15
N ALA A 11 -29.24 -49.28 5.16
CA ALA A 11 -28.81 -48.06 5.83
C ALA A 11 -27.74 -47.34 4.98
N THR A 12 -28.10 -46.20 4.37
CA THR A 12 -27.19 -45.37 3.63
C THR A 12 -26.42 -44.46 4.61
N PHE A 13 -25.15 -44.75 4.82
CA PHE A 13 -24.25 -43.91 5.59
C PHE A 13 -23.81 -42.72 4.72
N ALA A 14 -24.33 -41.51 4.95
CA ALA A 14 -23.87 -40.29 4.33
C ALA A 14 -22.62 -39.82 5.06
N LEU A 15 -21.45 -39.96 4.45
CA LEU A 15 -20.20 -39.35 4.86
C LEU A 15 -20.28 -37.85 4.59
N ILE A 16 -20.49 -37.06 5.65
CA ILE A 16 -20.40 -35.61 5.59
C ILE A 16 -18.89 -35.21 5.56
N PHE A 17 -18.38 -34.99 4.36
CA PHE A 17 -17.07 -34.36 4.18
C PHE A 17 -17.18 -32.88 4.49
N SER A 18 -16.79 -32.42 5.70
CA SER A 18 -16.60 -31.03 6.00
C SER A 18 -15.25 -30.57 5.42
N PRO A 19 -15.20 -29.64 4.45
CA PRO A 19 -13.93 -29.08 4.04
C PRO A 19 -13.41 -28.17 5.15
N ASN A 20 -12.39 -28.62 5.87
CA ASN A 20 -11.58 -27.76 6.72
C ASN A 20 -10.83 -26.78 5.80
N VAL A 21 -11.42 -25.62 5.52
CA VAL A 21 -10.72 -24.49 4.92
C VAL A 21 -9.81 -23.92 5.99
N SER A 22 -8.60 -24.46 6.05
CA SER A 22 -7.51 -23.88 6.84
C SER A 22 -7.11 -22.56 6.16
N THR A 23 -7.62 -21.44 6.64
CA THR A 23 -7.11 -20.12 6.27
C THR A 23 -5.70 -19.99 6.85
N ALA A 24 -4.70 -20.42 6.08
CA ALA A 24 -3.32 -20.12 6.38
C ALA A 24 -3.16 -18.60 6.35
N LYS A 25 -3.16 -17.96 7.52
CA LYS A 25 -2.68 -16.59 7.67
C LYS A 25 -1.23 -16.60 7.18
N ALA A 26 -0.98 -16.01 6.01
CA ALA A 26 0.38 -15.80 5.54
C ALA A 26 1.14 -15.05 6.64
N GLN A 27 2.10 -15.74 7.26
CA GLN A 27 2.94 -15.16 8.30
C GLN A 27 3.80 -14.11 7.61
N GLN A 28 3.49 -12.83 7.82
CA GLN A 28 4.24 -11.72 7.25
C GLN A 28 5.67 -11.82 7.79
N LYS A 29 6.60 -12.21 6.91
CA LYS A 29 8.00 -12.36 7.24
C LYS A 29 8.54 -11.01 7.72
N SER A 30 9.19 -10.98 8.88
CA SER A 30 9.78 -9.75 9.41
C SER A 30 10.82 -9.19 8.44
N LEU A 31 10.74 -7.88 8.18
CA LEU A 31 11.71 -7.20 7.32
C LEU A 31 13.13 -7.30 7.91
N THR A 32 14.12 -7.51 7.06
CA THR A 32 15.54 -7.40 7.44
C THR A 32 15.89 -5.96 7.81
N SER A 33 17.04 -5.73 8.43
CA SER A 33 17.52 -4.39 8.77
C SER A 33 17.64 -3.49 7.52
N GLU A 34 18.12 -4.03 6.41
CA GLU A 34 18.28 -3.30 5.17
C GLU A 34 16.93 -2.98 4.49
N GLN A 35 15.99 -3.93 4.51
CA GLN A 35 14.63 -3.68 4.03
C GLN A 35 13.93 -2.58 4.85
N LYS A 36 14.17 -2.53 6.17
CA LYS A 36 13.66 -1.44 7.02
C LYS A 36 14.23 -0.09 6.59
N GLN A 37 15.53 0.00 6.29
CA GLN A 37 16.14 1.24 5.79
C GLN A 37 15.50 1.73 4.50
N VAL A 38 15.15 0.82 3.57
CA VAL A 38 14.40 1.17 2.34
C VAL A 38 13.03 1.74 2.68
N VAL A 39 12.27 1.08 3.57
CA VAL A 39 10.95 1.56 4.02
C VAL A 39 11.07 2.91 4.74
N ASP A 40 12.07 3.08 5.60
CA ASP A 40 12.32 4.33 6.34
C ASP A 40 12.65 5.49 5.38
N THR A 41 13.42 5.22 4.31
CA THR A 41 13.72 6.20 3.26
C THR A 41 12.43 6.69 2.59
N VAL A 42 11.54 5.77 2.19
CA VAL A 42 10.25 6.12 1.60
C VAL A 42 9.31 6.80 2.61
N SER A 43 9.28 6.36 3.85
CA SER A 43 8.49 7.01 4.90
C SER A 43 8.97 8.44 5.17
N THR A 44 10.27 8.69 5.01
CA THR A 44 10.88 10.00 5.19
C THR A 44 10.41 11.01 4.15
N ILE A 45 10.23 10.62 2.88
CA ILE A 45 9.74 11.53 1.84
C ILE A 45 8.35 12.08 2.21
N PHE A 46 7.44 11.23 2.73
CA PHE A 46 6.11 11.64 3.15
C PHE A 46 6.12 12.53 4.39
N SER A 47 6.98 12.23 5.37
CA SER A 47 7.11 13.08 6.56
C SER A 47 7.68 14.46 6.21
N ALA A 48 8.60 14.53 5.26
CA ALA A 48 9.16 15.77 4.74
C ALA A 48 8.10 16.60 3.97
N ALA A 49 7.38 15.95 3.05
CA ALA A 49 6.32 16.57 2.28
C ALA A 49 5.21 17.15 3.18
N ARG A 50 4.79 16.40 4.21
CA ARG A 50 3.79 16.85 5.19
C ARG A 50 4.21 18.07 5.99
N ALA A 51 5.51 18.20 6.26
CA ALA A 51 6.10 19.32 7.00
C ALA A 51 6.55 20.48 6.11
N ASP A 52 6.38 20.41 4.79
CA ASP A 52 6.96 21.34 3.80
C ASP A 52 8.49 21.46 3.90
N ASP A 53 9.17 20.43 4.41
CA ASP A 53 10.62 20.37 4.64
C ASP A 53 11.34 19.92 3.38
N VAL A 54 11.66 20.87 2.51
CA VAL A 54 12.34 20.63 1.23
C VAL A 54 13.71 19.99 1.45
N ALA A 55 14.49 20.46 2.43
CA ALA A 55 15.82 19.93 2.68
C ALA A 55 15.80 18.45 3.08
N LYS A 56 14.84 18.06 3.92
CA LYS A 56 14.62 16.66 4.29
C LYS A 56 14.10 15.82 3.12
N PHE A 57 13.23 16.38 2.27
CA PHE A 57 12.76 15.74 1.05
C PHE A 57 13.93 15.44 0.11
N ASP A 58 14.77 16.42 -0.18
CA ASP A 58 15.95 16.30 -1.05
C ASP A 58 16.99 15.32 -0.48
N SER A 59 17.04 15.20 0.85
CA SER A 59 17.97 14.28 1.50
C SER A 59 17.71 12.80 1.20
N VAL A 60 16.52 12.42 0.72
CA VAL A 60 16.11 11.02 0.46
C VAL A 60 15.85 10.71 -1.01
N ILE A 61 15.92 11.70 -1.90
CA ILE A 61 15.76 11.49 -3.34
C ILE A 61 17.10 11.57 -4.08
N ALA A 62 17.18 10.95 -5.27
CA ALA A 62 18.27 11.13 -6.21
C ALA A 62 18.12 12.46 -6.98
N LEU A 63 19.21 12.95 -7.60
CA LEU A 63 19.18 14.21 -8.36
C LEU A 63 18.23 14.17 -9.55
N ASP A 64 18.05 12.99 -10.15
CA ASP A 64 17.18 12.74 -11.31
C ASP A 64 15.82 12.13 -10.91
N PHE A 65 15.46 12.26 -9.64
CA PHE A 65 14.19 11.77 -9.12
C PHE A 65 13.00 12.28 -9.92
N TYR A 66 12.04 11.40 -10.12
CA TYR A 66 10.71 11.76 -10.59
C TYR A 66 9.61 10.85 -10.02
N ILE A 67 8.38 11.37 -10.05
CA ILE A 67 7.19 10.62 -9.65
C ILE A 67 6.09 10.76 -10.70
N PHE A 68 5.38 9.68 -10.97
CA PHE A 68 4.07 9.72 -11.61
C PHE A 68 2.99 9.77 -10.53
N ASP A 69 2.21 10.83 -10.53
CA ASP A 69 1.06 11.00 -9.64
C ASP A 69 -0.07 11.73 -10.35
N GLY A 70 -1.31 11.29 -10.14
CA GLY A 70 -2.49 11.92 -10.72
C GLY A 70 -2.49 12.02 -12.26
N GLY A 71 -1.77 11.12 -12.96
CA GLY A 71 -1.65 11.13 -14.40
C GLY A 71 -0.60 12.11 -14.97
N ALA A 72 0.20 12.74 -14.12
CA ALA A 72 1.27 13.64 -14.50
C ALA A 72 2.65 13.16 -13.99
N ARG A 73 3.72 13.69 -14.59
CA ARG A 73 5.09 13.48 -14.15
C ARG A 73 5.60 14.74 -13.45
N PHE A 74 6.16 14.55 -12.27
CA PHE A 74 6.78 15.61 -11.48
C PHE A 74 8.23 15.25 -11.16
N ASP A 75 9.12 16.22 -11.12
CA ASP A 75 10.40 16.16 -10.42
C ASP A 75 10.24 16.53 -8.93
N GLY A 76 11.35 16.52 -8.17
CA GLY A 76 11.31 16.80 -6.72
C GLY A 76 10.81 18.20 -6.41
N ASP A 77 11.30 19.20 -7.10
CA ASP A 77 10.93 20.60 -6.88
C ASP A 77 9.47 20.88 -7.22
N THR A 78 9.02 20.33 -8.34
CA THR A 78 7.65 20.52 -8.85
C THR A 78 6.62 19.85 -7.95
N ILE A 79 6.87 18.62 -7.48
CA ILE A 79 5.92 17.94 -6.57
C ILE A 79 5.86 18.63 -5.21
N MET A 80 7.00 19.07 -4.66
CA MET A 80 7.03 19.82 -3.39
C MET A 80 6.33 21.17 -3.50
N THR A 81 6.54 21.89 -4.61
CA THR A 81 5.83 23.15 -4.90
C THR A 81 4.32 22.91 -4.98
N PHE A 82 3.88 21.83 -5.65
CA PHE A 82 2.47 21.47 -5.71
C PHE A 82 1.90 21.18 -4.33
N ILE A 83 2.56 20.35 -3.51
CA ILE A 83 2.09 19.99 -2.15
C ILE A 83 1.98 21.26 -1.29
N LYS A 84 3.01 22.12 -1.28
CA LYS A 84 2.99 23.41 -0.54
C LYS A 84 1.83 24.30 -0.98
N SER A 85 1.51 24.34 -2.28
CA SER A 85 0.36 25.11 -2.78
C SER A 85 -0.97 24.56 -2.24
N GLN A 86 -1.11 23.24 -2.14
CA GLN A 86 -2.29 22.61 -1.54
C GLN A 86 -2.39 22.91 -0.04
N HIS A 87 -1.26 22.89 0.68
CA HIS A 87 -1.21 23.29 2.10
C HIS A 87 -1.60 24.77 2.30
N ALA A 88 -1.10 25.67 1.43
CA ALA A 88 -1.48 27.08 1.44
C ALA A 88 -2.98 27.29 1.15
N ALA A 89 -3.59 26.42 0.33
CA ALA A 89 -5.02 26.41 0.06
C ALA A 89 -5.87 25.72 1.17
N GLY A 90 -5.24 25.40 2.31
CA GLY A 90 -5.92 24.83 3.49
C GLY A 90 -6.07 23.31 3.49
N LYS A 91 -5.52 22.58 2.50
CA LYS A 91 -5.50 21.12 2.54
C LYS A 91 -4.40 20.61 3.46
N ARG A 92 -4.64 19.43 4.04
CA ARG A 92 -3.64 18.67 4.81
C ARG A 92 -3.71 17.22 4.39
N TYR A 93 -2.54 16.60 4.32
CA TYR A 93 -2.39 15.20 3.91
C TYR A 93 -1.77 14.41 5.04
N GLU A 94 -2.31 13.22 5.30
CA GLU A 94 -1.67 12.18 6.08
C GLU A 94 -1.32 11.02 5.17
N TRP A 95 -0.10 10.50 5.34
CA TRP A 95 0.43 9.37 4.59
C TRP A 95 1.17 8.43 5.52
N ASN A 96 0.85 7.14 5.43
CA ASN A 96 1.50 6.09 6.21
C ASN A 96 1.79 4.90 5.30
N VAL A 97 3.07 4.57 5.16
CA VAL A 97 3.52 3.38 4.43
C VAL A 97 3.10 2.14 5.21
N THR A 98 2.24 1.33 4.62
CA THR A 98 1.73 0.09 5.20
C THR A 98 1.90 -1.07 4.21
N GLU A 99 1.96 -2.29 4.71
CA GLU A 99 2.06 -3.51 3.90
C GLU A 99 3.23 -3.48 2.90
N PRO A 100 4.45 -3.08 3.31
CA PRO A 100 5.55 -2.96 2.36
C PRO A 100 6.02 -4.34 1.89
N ASP A 101 6.08 -4.53 0.58
CA ASP A 101 6.73 -5.65 -0.10
C ASP A 101 8.06 -5.15 -0.68
N VAL A 102 9.19 -5.52 -0.07
CA VAL A 102 10.51 -4.94 -0.33
C VAL A 102 11.45 -5.97 -0.94
N HIS A 103 12.04 -5.62 -2.06
CA HIS A 103 13.02 -6.44 -2.76
C HIS A 103 14.32 -5.67 -2.96
N ILE A 104 15.45 -6.28 -2.59
CA ILE A 104 16.80 -5.70 -2.69
C ILE A 104 17.66 -6.60 -3.55
N SER A 105 18.39 -5.99 -4.48
CA SER A 105 19.39 -6.65 -5.33
C SER A 105 20.64 -5.78 -5.43
N GLY A 106 21.69 -6.11 -4.68
CA GLY A 106 22.91 -5.32 -4.59
C GLY A 106 22.63 -3.89 -4.13
N ASN A 107 22.93 -2.91 -4.96
CA ASN A 107 22.74 -1.49 -4.68
C ASN A 107 21.39 -0.94 -5.18
N THR A 108 20.48 -1.80 -5.60
CA THR A 108 19.14 -1.39 -6.04
C THR A 108 18.06 -2.03 -5.18
N ALA A 109 16.96 -1.34 -5.01
CA ALA A 109 15.78 -1.85 -4.31
C ALA A 109 14.52 -1.35 -5.00
N TRP A 110 13.45 -2.15 -4.90
CA TRP A 110 12.11 -1.68 -5.18
C TRP A 110 11.18 -2.13 -4.05
N LEU A 111 10.15 -1.34 -3.83
CA LEU A 111 9.06 -1.73 -2.95
C LEU A 111 7.72 -1.35 -3.53
N ALA A 112 6.71 -2.19 -3.27
CA ALA A 112 5.32 -1.88 -3.47
C ALA A 112 4.64 -1.81 -2.08
N TYR A 113 3.71 -0.89 -1.90
CA TYR A 113 3.07 -0.67 -0.61
C TYR A 113 1.70 -0.02 -0.76
N VAL A 114 0.91 -0.12 0.30
CA VAL A 114 -0.31 0.65 0.46
C VAL A 114 0.02 1.86 1.33
N ASN A 115 -0.18 3.06 0.80
CA ASN A 115 -0.11 4.27 1.60
C ASN A 115 -1.51 4.56 2.14
N ARG A 116 -1.69 4.47 3.45
CA ARG A 116 -2.97 4.73 4.12
C ARG A 116 -2.93 6.09 4.79
N GLY A 117 -3.91 6.91 4.48
CA GLY A 117 -3.92 8.24 5.04
C GLY A 117 -5.26 8.94 4.89
N SER A 118 -5.19 10.27 4.87
CA SER A 118 -6.37 11.12 4.75
C SER A 118 -6.04 12.42 4.04
N ILE A 119 -7.07 13.04 3.50
CA ILE A 119 -7.06 14.40 2.99
C ILE A 119 -8.06 15.20 3.82
N THR A 120 -7.61 16.27 4.45
CA THR A 120 -8.43 17.22 5.21
C THR A 120 -8.46 18.54 4.49
N ASP A 121 -9.63 19.14 4.35
CA ASP A 121 -9.84 20.51 3.86
C ASP A 121 -11.02 21.16 4.61
N THR A 122 -11.52 22.28 4.11
CA THR A 122 -12.63 23.03 4.72
C THR A 122 -13.95 22.26 4.74
N SER A 123 -14.09 21.21 3.94
CA SER A 123 -15.30 20.33 3.92
C SER A 123 -15.19 19.16 4.91
N GLY A 124 -14.01 18.91 5.48
CA GLY A 124 -13.75 17.86 6.45
C GLY A 124 -12.58 16.96 6.10
N THR A 125 -12.56 15.78 6.72
CA THR A 125 -11.51 14.77 6.52
C THR A 125 -12.07 13.56 5.80
N VAL A 126 -11.40 13.13 4.73
CA VAL A 126 -11.71 11.93 3.97
C VAL A 126 -10.53 10.96 4.06
N ASN A 127 -10.79 9.73 4.45
CA ASN A 127 -9.78 8.66 4.38
C ASN A 127 -9.46 8.35 2.93
N GLN A 128 -8.19 8.21 2.63
CA GLN A 128 -7.71 7.94 1.29
C GLN A 128 -6.57 6.92 1.34
N ASN A 129 -6.63 5.95 0.44
CA ASN A 129 -5.53 5.02 0.20
C ASN A 129 -4.92 5.26 -1.17
N TRP A 130 -3.64 5.00 -1.28
CA TRP A 130 -2.91 5.00 -2.55
C TRP A 130 -2.17 3.66 -2.69
N LEU A 131 -2.15 3.11 -3.89
CA LEU A 131 -1.26 2.02 -4.27
C LEU A 131 -0.01 2.66 -4.86
N GLU A 132 1.12 2.35 -4.27
CA GLU A 132 2.37 3.02 -4.61
C GLU A 132 3.51 2.04 -4.79
N SER A 133 4.47 2.45 -5.59
CA SER A 133 5.75 1.76 -5.74
C SER A 133 6.88 2.76 -5.80
N ALA A 134 8.06 2.35 -5.33
CA ALA A 134 9.28 3.13 -5.41
C ALA A 134 10.44 2.26 -5.87
N PHE A 135 11.33 2.84 -6.65
CA PHE A 135 12.63 2.29 -7.01
C PHE A 135 13.73 3.14 -6.37
N LEU A 136 14.68 2.48 -5.72
CA LEU A 136 15.77 3.12 -4.99
C LEU A 136 17.12 2.60 -5.44
N GLU A 137 18.11 3.46 -5.33
CA GLU A 137 19.52 3.12 -5.48
C GLU A 137 20.31 3.52 -4.24
N LYS A 138 21.32 2.72 -3.92
CA LYS A 138 22.26 3.04 -2.83
C LYS A 138 23.38 3.93 -3.39
N GLN A 139 23.38 5.20 -3.00
CA GLN A 139 24.37 6.21 -3.39
C GLN A 139 25.19 6.58 -2.17
N ALA A 140 26.52 6.41 -2.24
CA ALA A 140 27.46 6.63 -1.13
C ALA A 140 27.02 5.94 0.19
N GLY A 141 26.48 4.72 0.08
CA GLY A 141 26.03 3.91 1.23
C GLY A 141 24.63 4.24 1.76
N THR A 142 23.93 5.25 1.18
CA THR A 142 22.59 5.69 1.58
C THR A 142 21.57 5.39 0.49
N TRP A 143 20.42 4.87 0.86
CA TRP A 143 19.31 4.64 -0.07
C TRP A 143 18.73 5.98 -0.52
N LYS A 144 18.56 6.14 -1.84
CA LYS A 144 17.93 7.30 -2.49
C LYS A 144 16.82 6.83 -3.40
N ILE A 145 15.69 7.52 -3.35
CA ILE A 145 14.56 7.24 -4.22
C ILE A 145 14.85 7.85 -5.59
N VAL A 146 14.84 7.03 -6.64
CA VAL A 146 15.05 7.43 -8.03
C VAL A 146 13.71 7.67 -8.73
N PHE A 147 12.74 6.81 -8.43
CA PHE A 147 11.44 6.84 -9.08
C PHE A 147 10.33 6.43 -8.11
N MET A 148 9.18 7.08 -8.25
CA MET A 148 7.94 6.67 -7.57
C MET A 148 6.77 6.65 -8.55
N HIS A 149 5.78 5.82 -8.23
CA HIS A 149 4.48 5.85 -8.87
C HIS A 149 3.39 5.78 -7.80
N SER A 150 2.42 6.66 -7.89
CA SER A 150 1.28 6.76 -6.97
C SER A 150 -0.03 6.69 -7.74
N THR A 151 -0.93 5.83 -7.28
CA THR A 151 -2.28 5.70 -7.81
C THR A 151 -3.28 5.79 -6.67
N ARG A 152 -4.15 6.80 -6.71
CA ARG A 152 -5.23 6.94 -5.74
C ARG A 152 -6.24 5.80 -5.91
N VAL A 153 -6.55 5.10 -4.81
CA VAL A 153 -7.63 4.10 -4.81
C VAL A 153 -8.97 4.84 -4.84
N PRO A 154 -9.85 4.56 -5.80
CA PRO A 154 -11.18 5.16 -5.83
C PRO A 154 -11.96 4.82 -4.54
N ALA A 155 -12.73 5.79 -4.05
CA ALA A 155 -13.68 5.50 -2.97
C ALA A 155 -14.70 4.46 -3.47
N VAL A 156 -14.94 3.41 -2.68
CA VAL A 156 -16.02 2.46 -2.98
C VAL A 156 -17.34 3.23 -2.81
N PRO A 157 -18.19 3.34 -3.83
CA PRO A 157 -19.51 3.94 -3.65
C PRO A 157 -20.26 3.19 -2.55
N PRO A 158 -21.03 3.86 -1.70
CA PRO A 158 -21.89 3.16 -0.74
C PRO A 158 -22.79 2.20 -1.52
N GLU A 159 -22.84 0.94 -1.07
CA GLU A 159 -23.73 -0.05 -1.68
C GLU A 159 -25.15 0.54 -1.65
N SER A 160 -25.76 0.68 -2.82
CA SER A 160 -27.17 1.06 -2.92
C SER A 160 -27.97 -0.11 -2.36
N HIS A 161 -28.34 -0.05 -1.10
CA HIS A 161 -29.34 -0.94 -0.55
C HIS A 161 -30.64 -0.63 -1.29
N GLY A 162 -30.90 -1.43 -2.34
CA GLY A 162 -32.16 -1.39 -3.05
C GLY A 162 -33.31 -1.64 -2.06
N LYS A 163 -34.25 -0.69 -2.05
CA LYS A 163 -35.51 -0.82 -1.32
C LYS A 163 -36.41 -1.83 -2.05
#